data_e336925de4b1f82bdd5b60c418510689
#
_entry.id   e336925de4b1f82bdd5b60c418510689
#
_cell.length_a   1.000
_cell.length_b   1.000
_cell.length_c   1.000
_cell.angle_alpha   90.00
_cell.angle_beta   90.00
_cell.angle_gamma   90.00
#
_symmetry.space_group_name_H-M   'P 1'
#
loop_
_entity.id
_entity.type
_entity.pdbx_description
1 polymer ?
#
loop_
_entity_poly.entity_id
_entity_poly.type
_entity_poly.pdbx_seq_one_letter_code
_entity_poly.pdbx_strand_id
1 'polypeptide(L)'
;MAPSNPGAGRTTMRLTTKGRYAVTAMLDLALHYDEGPITLADISKRQSISLSYLEQLFSRLRRRGLVESVRGPGGGYRLSRAADEISVVSVITAVDEEVDATRCGGLGNCQDSQPCLTHELWCDLSQQIHDFLSGINLAQLVERTHGAHGAKASHVEVPKRSIAVS
;
A
#
# COMPACT_ATOMS: atom_id res chain seq x y z
N MET A 1 38.12 0.27 21.72
CA MET A 1 37.19 -0.64 21.00
C MET A 1 35.81 -0.01 21.05
N ALA A 2 35.37 0.56 19.97
CA ALA A 2 34.02 1.07 19.88
C ALA A 2 33.06 -0.10 19.56
N PRO A 3 31.93 -0.26 20.27
CA PRO A 3 30.94 -1.27 19.89
C PRO A 3 30.31 -0.87 18.57
N SER A 4 30.43 -1.76 17.61
CA SER A 4 29.70 -1.68 16.34
C SER A 4 28.19 -1.65 16.61
N ASN A 5 27.58 -0.54 16.28
CA ASN A 5 26.14 -0.36 16.36
C ASN A 5 25.46 -1.16 15.24
N PRO A 6 24.71 -2.24 15.52
CA PRO A 6 23.98 -2.94 14.49
C PRO A 6 22.69 -2.18 14.18
N GLY A 7 22.70 -1.50 13.03
CA GLY A 7 21.51 -1.30 12.24
C GLY A 7 20.33 -0.63 12.90
N ALA A 8 20.40 0.67 13.18
CA ALA A 8 19.19 1.49 13.22
C ALA A 8 18.57 1.46 11.82
N GLY A 9 17.56 0.62 11.63
CA GLY A 9 16.76 0.62 10.42
C GLY A 9 16.24 2.04 10.20
N ARG A 10 16.68 2.66 9.12
CA ARG A 10 16.18 3.99 8.72
C ARG A 10 14.73 3.86 8.33
N THR A 11 13.84 4.07 9.28
CA THR A 11 12.42 4.26 9.00
C THR A 11 12.28 5.65 8.39
N THR A 12 12.45 5.73 7.10
CA THR A 12 12.06 6.92 6.35
C THR A 12 10.62 6.73 5.92
N MET A 13 9.81 7.79 5.99
CA MET A 13 8.49 7.85 5.37
C MET A 13 8.62 7.46 3.89
N ARG A 14 8.54 6.18 3.62
CA ARG A 14 8.61 5.64 2.26
C ARG A 14 7.46 4.67 2.09
N LEU A 15 6.44 5.15 1.41
CA LEU A 15 5.66 4.21 0.63
C LEU A 15 6.63 3.70 -0.45
N THR A 16 7.26 2.57 -0.19
CA THR A 16 8.30 2.03 -1.05
C THR A 16 7.69 1.50 -2.36
N THR A 17 8.54 1.21 -3.32
CA THR A 17 8.17 0.52 -4.56
C THR A 17 7.36 -0.75 -4.28
N LYS A 18 7.64 -1.46 -3.18
CA LYS A 18 6.96 -2.69 -2.77
C LYS A 18 5.47 -2.47 -2.51
N GLY A 19 5.12 -1.50 -1.66
CA GLY A 19 3.72 -1.17 -1.38
C GLY A 19 2.99 -0.63 -2.61
N ARG A 20 3.63 0.25 -3.37
CA ARG A 20 3.08 0.81 -4.62
C ARG A 20 2.78 -0.29 -5.65
N TYR A 21 3.73 -1.18 -5.89
CA TYR A 21 3.55 -2.27 -6.84
C TYR A 21 2.53 -3.29 -6.37
N ALA A 22 2.45 -3.57 -5.06
CA ALA A 22 1.41 -4.43 -4.52
C ALA A 22 0.01 -3.86 -4.77
N VAL A 23 -0.20 -2.58 -4.49
CA VAL A 23 -1.49 -1.91 -4.76
C VAL A 23 -1.81 -1.89 -6.26
N THR A 24 -0.83 -1.58 -7.12
CA THR A 24 -0.99 -1.59 -8.57
C THR A 24 -1.41 -2.98 -9.09
N ALA A 25 -0.72 -4.03 -8.64
CA ALA A 25 -1.02 -5.40 -9.06
C ALA A 25 -2.39 -5.89 -8.54
N MET A 26 -2.76 -5.53 -7.32
CA MET A 26 -4.08 -5.84 -6.76
C MET A 26 -5.21 -5.10 -7.49
N LEU A 27 -4.96 -3.85 -7.89
CA LEU A 27 -5.91 -3.10 -8.70
C LEU A 27 -6.05 -3.71 -10.10
N ASP A 28 -4.97 -4.18 -10.71
CA ASP A 28 -5.00 -4.91 -11.98
C ASP A 28 -5.88 -6.17 -11.90
N LEU A 29 -5.75 -6.95 -10.82
CA LEU A 29 -6.64 -8.09 -10.57
C LEU A 29 -8.11 -7.67 -10.44
N ALA A 30 -8.36 -6.57 -9.73
CA ALA A 30 -9.73 -6.09 -9.53
C ALA A 30 -10.37 -5.59 -10.83
N LEU A 31 -9.59 -4.93 -11.70
CA LEU A 31 -10.03 -4.44 -13.01
C LEU A 31 -10.39 -5.57 -13.98
N HIS A 32 -9.71 -6.71 -13.86
CA HIS A 32 -9.90 -7.88 -14.74
C HIS A 32 -10.61 -9.04 -14.03
N TYR A 33 -11.34 -8.74 -12.95
CA TYR A 33 -12.00 -9.75 -12.12
C TYR A 33 -12.95 -10.67 -12.92
N ASP A 34 -13.67 -10.10 -13.87
CA ASP A 34 -14.64 -10.82 -14.69
C ASP A 34 -14.01 -11.70 -15.79
N GLU A 35 -12.72 -11.54 -16.04
CA GLU A 35 -11.98 -12.34 -17.02
C GLU A 35 -11.53 -13.71 -16.49
N GLY A 36 -11.77 -13.97 -15.20
CA GLY A 36 -11.30 -15.17 -14.49
C GLY A 36 -9.90 -14.97 -13.89
N PRO A 37 -9.18 -16.06 -13.60
CA PRO A 37 -7.83 -15.98 -13.03
C PRO A 37 -6.86 -15.26 -13.96
N ILE A 38 -6.02 -14.39 -13.41
CA ILE A 38 -5.04 -13.59 -14.14
C ILE A 38 -3.63 -14.10 -13.82
N THR A 39 -2.81 -14.27 -14.83
CA THR A 39 -1.42 -14.70 -14.63
C THR A 39 -0.53 -13.53 -14.21
N LEU A 40 0.52 -13.80 -13.43
CA LEU A 40 1.50 -12.78 -13.08
C LEU A 40 2.26 -12.25 -14.30
N ALA A 41 2.40 -13.08 -15.35
CA ALA A 41 3.00 -12.66 -16.62
C ALA A 41 2.16 -11.58 -17.31
N ASP A 42 0.84 -11.67 -17.26
CA ASP A 42 -0.06 -10.65 -17.82
C ASP A 42 0.01 -9.34 -17.04
N ILE A 43 0.01 -9.43 -15.72
CA ILE A 43 0.22 -8.24 -14.85
C ILE A 43 1.58 -7.61 -15.12
N SER A 44 2.63 -8.42 -15.20
CA SER A 44 4.00 -7.96 -15.51
C SER A 44 4.04 -7.15 -16.81
N LYS A 45 3.40 -7.65 -17.87
CA LYS A 45 3.34 -6.96 -19.16
C LYS A 45 2.56 -5.66 -19.10
N ARG A 46 1.37 -5.67 -18.48
CA ARG A 46 0.49 -4.49 -18.40
C ARG A 46 1.07 -3.40 -17.54
N GLN A 47 1.67 -3.76 -16.39
CA GLN A 47 2.12 -2.81 -15.38
C GLN A 47 3.64 -2.54 -15.42
N SER A 48 4.38 -3.21 -16.29
CA SER A 48 5.85 -3.09 -16.40
C SER A 48 6.58 -3.36 -15.07
N ILE A 49 6.08 -4.37 -14.33
CA ILE A 49 6.70 -4.86 -13.09
C ILE A 49 7.34 -6.21 -13.39
N SER A 50 8.56 -6.46 -12.88
CA SER A 50 9.25 -7.72 -13.14
C SER A 50 8.45 -8.92 -12.60
N LEU A 51 8.43 -10.02 -13.33
CA LEU A 51 7.70 -11.22 -12.96
C LEU A 51 8.19 -11.80 -11.63
N SER A 52 9.51 -11.88 -11.42
CA SER A 52 10.09 -12.38 -10.18
C SER A 52 9.71 -11.52 -8.96
N TYR A 53 9.58 -10.23 -9.16
CA TYR A 53 9.14 -9.32 -8.09
C TYR A 53 7.64 -9.52 -7.76
N LEU A 54 6.80 -9.69 -8.78
CA LEU A 54 5.39 -10.03 -8.59
C LEU A 54 5.22 -11.37 -7.86
N GLU A 55 6.02 -12.38 -8.17
CA GLU A 55 6.00 -13.67 -7.46
C GLU A 55 6.24 -13.50 -5.96
N GLN A 56 7.20 -12.66 -5.57
CA GLN A 56 7.47 -12.35 -4.16
C GLN A 56 6.30 -11.62 -3.50
N LEU A 57 5.73 -10.61 -4.17
CA LEU A 57 4.57 -9.87 -3.65
C LEU A 57 3.35 -10.78 -3.49
N PHE A 58 3.03 -11.57 -4.50
CA PHE A 58 1.86 -12.46 -4.49
C PHE A 58 2.00 -13.61 -3.50
N SER A 59 3.21 -14.09 -3.23
CA SER A 59 3.47 -15.03 -2.14
C SER A 59 3.03 -14.46 -0.78
N ARG A 60 3.32 -13.18 -0.53
CA ARG A 60 2.92 -12.48 0.70
C ARG A 60 1.42 -12.19 0.74
N LEU A 61 0.88 -11.65 -0.35
CA LEU A 61 -0.56 -11.36 -0.48
C LEU A 61 -1.40 -12.63 -0.27
N ARG A 62 -0.96 -13.78 -0.83
CA ARG A 62 -1.62 -15.06 -0.64
C ARG A 62 -1.57 -15.54 0.82
N ARG A 63 -0.42 -15.42 1.49
CA ARG A 63 -0.29 -15.75 2.92
C ARG A 63 -1.22 -14.93 3.80
N ARG A 64 -1.50 -13.69 3.44
CA ARG A 64 -2.43 -12.80 4.15
C ARG A 64 -3.89 -12.98 3.73
N GLY A 65 -4.16 -13.90 2.80
CA GLY A 65 -5.52 -14.22 2.37
C GLY A 65 -6.19 -13.14 1.53
N LEU A 66 -5.42 -12.32 0.81
CA LEU A 66 -5.95 -11.28 -0.10
C LEU A 66 -6.12 -11.79 -1.52
N VAL A 67 -5.32 -12.78 -1.91
CA VAL A 67 -5.40 -13.44 -3.21
C VAL A 67 -5.36 -14.95 -3.04
N GLU A 68 -5.90 -15.66 -4.01
CA GLU A 68 -5.80 -17.10 -4.13
C GLU A 68 -5.28 -17.49 -5.50
N SER A 69 -4.57 -18.62 -5.57
CA SER A 69 -4.05 -19.17 -6.82
C SER A 69 -4.97 -20.25 -7.37
N VAL A 70 -5.19 -20.22 -8.67
CA VAL A 70 -5.93 -21.23 -9.40
C VAL A 70 -4.96 -22.01 -10.29
N ARG A 71 -4.90 -23.33 -10.11
CA ARG A 71 -4.02 -24.21 -10.88
C ARG A 71 -4.70 -24.71 -12.15
N GLY A 72 -3.88 -25.09 -13.13
CA GLY A 72 -4.31 -25.73 -14.36
C GLY A 72 -4.37 -24.79 -15.56
N PRO A 73 -4.87 -25.28 -16.73
CA PRO A 73 -5.07 -24.46 -17.92
C PRO A 73 -6.03 -23.29 -17.63
N GLY A 74 -5.66 -22.07 -18.01
CA GLY A 74 -6.40 -20.87 -17.65
C GLY A 74 -6.30 -20.48 -16.18
N GLY A 75 -5.33 -21.02 -15.43
CA GLY A 75 -5.03 -20.69 -14.06
C GLY A 75 -4.33 -19.34 -13.91
N GLY A 76 -4.09 -18.94 -12.68
CA GLY A 76 -3.48 -17.68 -12.30
C GLY A 76 -3.85 -17.29 -10.90
N TYR A 77 -4.02 -16.00 -10.66
CA TYR A 77 -4.45 -15.46 -9.37
C TYR A 77 -5.79 -14.72 -9.50
N ARG A 78 -6.53 -14.73 -8.43
CA ARG A 78 -7.75 -13.92 -8.30
C ARG A 78 -7.85 -13.35 -6.89
N LEU A 79 -8.70 -12.36 -6.68
CA LEU A 79 -9.00 -11.86 -5.36
C LEU A 79 -9.70 -12.95 -4.53
N SER A 80 -9.31 -13.10 -3.26
CA SER A 80 -9.94 -14.05 -2.33
C SER A 80 -11.20 -13.48 -1.67
N ARG A 81 -11.41 -12.17 -1.79
CA ARG A 81 -12.55 -11.42 -1.26
C ARG A 81 -13.04 -10.42 -2.28
N ALA A 82 -14.22 -9.87 -2.07
CA ALA A 82 -14.73 -8.78 -2.92
C ALA A 82 -13.81 -7.55 -2.84
N ALA A 83 -13.71 -6.81 -3.93
CA ALA A 83 -12.81 -5.65 -4.03
C ALA A 83 -13.14 -4.54 -3.02
N ASP A 84 -14.41 -4.40 -2.61
CA ASP A 84 -14.87 -3.46 -1.60
C ASP A 84 -14.48 -3.87 -0.16
N GLU A 85 -14.12 -5.13 0.06
CA GLU A 85 -13.64 -5.65 1.34
C GLU A 85 -12.11 -5.58 1.51
N ILE A 86 -11.38 -5.16 0.46
CA ILE A 86 -9.91 -5.07 0.48
C ILE A 86 -9.51 -3.60 0.49
N SER A 87 -9.06 -3.11 1.63
CA SER A 87 -8.55 -1.75 1.77
C SER A 87 -7.12 -1.62 1.24
N VAL A 88 -6.75 -0.41 0.81
CA VAL A 88 -5.37 -0.12 0.36
C VAL A 88 -4.36 -0.39 1.48
N VAL A 89 -4.69 -0.05 2.73
CA VAL A 89 -3.81 -0.30 3.86
C VAL A 89 -3.59 -1.80 4.09
N SER A 90 -4.60 -2.65 3.89
CA SER A 90 -4.45 -4.10 4.05
C SER A 90 -3.49 -4.69 3.00
N VAL A 91 -3.47 -4.16 1.78
CA VAL A 91 -2.54 -4.56 0.74
C VAL A 91 -1.10 -4.17 1.10
N ILE A 92 -0.89 -2.93 1.54
CA ILE A 92 0.43 -2.43 1.94
C ILE A 92 0.98 -3.24 3.12
N THR A 93 0.18 -3.45 4.15
CA THR A 93 0.56 -4.26 5.33
C THR A 93 0.84 -5.72 4.96
N ALA A 94 0.12 -6.28 4.00
CA ALA A 94 0.31 -7.67 3.56
C ALA A 94 1.70 -7.94 2.97
N VAL A 95 2.35 -6.94 2.41
CA VAL A 95 3.71 -7.04 1.87
C VAL A 95 4.80 -6.60 2.86
N ASP A 96 4.47 -6.62 4.15
CA ASP A 96 5.35 -6.25 5.26
C ASP A 96 5.88 -4.81 5.12
N GLU A 97 5.01 -3.90 4.76
CA GLU A 97 5.30 -2.49 4.71
C GLU A 97 4.38 -1.73 5.68
N GLU A 98 4.93 -0.78 6.38
CA GLU A 98 4.20 0.10 7.28
C GLU A 98 4.28 1.54 6.77
N VAL A 99 3.19 2.25 6.84
CA VAL A 99 3.16 3.68 6.52
C VAL A 99 3.36 4.44 7.82
N ASP A 100 4.62 4.65 8.18
CA ASP A 100 5.01 5.35 9.39
C ASP A 100 5.92 6.54 9.04
N ALA A 101 5.55 7.71 9.51
CA ALA A 101 6.30 8.94 9.36
C ALA A 101 7.27 9.19 10.53
N THR A 102 7.21 8.39 11.59
CA THR A 102 8.09 8.52 12.75
C THR A 102 9.45 7.89 12.50
N ARG A 103 10.49 8.38 13.18
CA ARG A 103 11.83 7.78 13.16
C ARG A 103 11.96 6.59 14.11
N CYS A 104 11.09 6.54 15.09
CA CYS A 104 11.13 5.57 16.19
C CYS A 104 10.05 4.49 16.08
N GLY A 105 9.26 4.45 15.00
CA GLY A 105 8.13 3.52 14.88
C GLY A 105 7.02 3.77 15.91
N GLY A 106 6.85 5.03 16.35
CA GLY A 106 5.86 5.39 17.36
C GLY A 106 6.26 5.10 18.81
N LEU A 107 7.45 4.56 19.06
CA LEU A 107 7.91 4.14 20.39
C LEU A 107 8.29 5.32 21.32
N GLY A 108 8.40 6.55 20.81
CA GLY A 108 8.76 7.71 21.59
C GLY A 108 10.22 7.76 22.06
N ASN A 109 11.10 7.04 21.41
CA ASN A 109 12.53 6.95 21.74
C ASN A 109 13.44 7.53 20.64
N CYS A 110 12.93 8.49 19.89
CA CYS A 110 13.63 9.06 18.74
C CYS A 110 14.84 9.91 19.07
N GLN A 111 14.96 10.38 20.33
CA GLN A 111 16.11 11.15 20.81
C GLN A 111 16.48 10.70 22.23
N ASP A 112 17.64 10.06 22.39
CA ASP A 112 18.18 9.62 23.68
C ASP A 112 17.16 8.90 24.59
N SER A 113 16.38 7.99 23.99
CA SER A 113 15.30 7.25 24.65
C SER A 113 14.11 8.09 25.08
N GLN A 114 13.98 9.31 24.55
CA GLN A 114 12.83 10.20 24.78
C GLN A 114 12.21 10.68 23.45
N PRO A 115 10.95 11.13 23.47
CA PRO A 115 10.32 11.71 22.31
C PRO A 115 11.05 13.00 21.88
N CYS A 116 11.27 13.16 20.56
CA CYS A 116 11.78 14.42 20.01
C CYS A 116 10.69 15.50 20.01
N LEU A 117 11.07 16.77 19.80
CA LEU A 117 10.15 17.91 19.79
C LEU A 117 8.96 17.75 18.82
N THR A 118 9.15 17.01 17.74
CA THR A 118 8.14 16.84 16.68
C THR A 118 7.56 15.42 16.66
N HIS A 119 7.77 14.62 17.70
CA HIS A 119 7.31 13.24 17.78
C HIS A 119 5.79 13.13 17.57
N GLU A 120 5.02 13.94 18.30
CA GLU A 120 3.55 13.93 18.18
C GLU A 120 3.07 14.28 16.77
N LEU A 121 3.69 15.27 16.12
CA LEU A 121 3.36 15.65 14.75
C LEU A 121 3.51 14.46 13.78
N TRP A 122 4.60 13.71 13.89
CA TRP A 122 4.85 12.57 13.01
C TRP A 122 3.95 11.39 13.34
N CYS A 123 3.60 11.19 14.61
CA CYS A 123 2.60 10.19 14.99
C CYS A 123 1.22 10.54 14.42
N ASP A 124 0.80 11.78 14.54
CA ASP A 124 -0.48 12.26 14.00
C ASP A 124 -0.51 12.13 12.48
N LEU A 125 0.57 12.48 11.80
CA LEU A 125 0.66 12.31 10.35
C LEU A 125 0.56 10.83 9.94
N SER A 126 1.25 9.94 10.63
CA SER A 126 1.19 8.50 10.38
C SER A 126 -0.24 7.98 10.55
N GLN A 127 -0.93 8.42 11.61
CA GLN A 127 -2.31 8.05 11.84
C GLN A 127 -3.24 8.57 10.75
N GLN A 128 -3.08 9.83 10.33
CA GLN A 128 -3.88 10.41 9.24
C GLN A 128 -3.70 9.66 7.93
N ILE A 129 -2.46 9.28 7.58
CA ILE A 129 -2.19 8.49 6.37
C ILE A 129 -2.82 7.10 6.49
N HIS A 130 -2.68 6.45 7.63
CA HIS A 130 -3.27 5.14 7.88
C HIS A 130 -4.80 5.20 7.74
N ASP A 131 -5.45 6.17 8.37
CA ASP A 131 -6.90 6.34 8.33
C ASP A 131 -7.38 6.63 6.90
N PHE A 132 -6.67 7.47 6.18
CA PHE A 132 -6.98 7.78 4.78
C PHE A 132 -6.91 6.53 3.90
N LEU A 133 -5.85 5.73 4.01
CA LEU A 133 -5.67 4.50 3.22
C LEU A 133 -6.61 3.38 3.66
N SER A 134 -7.01 3.35 4.93
CA SER A 134 -8.02 2.40 5.45
C SER A 134 -9.41 2.69 4.91
N GLY A 135 -9.72 3.95 4.64
CA GLY A 135 -10.98 4.39 4.06
C GLY A 135 -11.11 4.17 2.55
N ILE A 136 -10.05 3.73 1.88
CA ILE A 136 -10.04 3.47 0.43
C ILE A 136 -9.92 1.97 0.19
N ASN A 137 -10.85 1.39 -0.58
CA ASN A 137 -10.82 0.00 -1.00
C ASN A 137 -10.54 -0.13 -2.51
N LEU A 138 -10.30 -1.36 -2.96
CA LEU A 138 -10.00 -1.63 -4.37
C LEU A 138 -11.17 -1.28 -5.30
N ALA A 139 -12.41 -1.47 -4.87
CA ALA A 139 -13.59 -1.13 -5.69
C ALA A 139 -13.65 0.36 -5.99
N GLN A 140 -13.37 1.21 -5.00
CA GLN A 140 -13.29 2.67 -5.19
C GLN A 140 -12.15 3.07 -6.13
N LEU A 141 -11.03 2.35 -6.12
CA LEU A 141 -9.93 2.59 -7.07
C LEU A 141 -10.31 2.17 -8.48
N VAL A 142 -11.03 1.07 -8.65
CA VAL A 142 -11.59 0.63 -9.95
C VAL A 142 -12.51 1.71 -10.52
N GLU A 143 -13.43 2.23 -9.72
CA GLU A 143 -14.34 3.31 -10.13
C GLU A 143 -13.59 4.56 -10.57
N ARG A 144 -12.56 4.96 -9.83
CA ARG A 144 -11.70 6.11 -10.19
C ARG A 144 -10.98 5.89 -11.52
N THR A 145 -10.53 4.66 -11.80
CA THR A 145 -9.85 4.32 -13.05
C THR A 145 -10.82 4.39 -14.24
N HIS A 146 -12.05 3.89 -14.10
CA HIS A 146 -13.08 4.00 -15.13
C HIS A 146 -13.54 5.46 -15.35
N GLY A 147 -13.65 6.25 -14.29
CA GLY A 147 -13.98 7.68 -14.37
C GLY A 147 -12.87 8.51 -15.01
N ALA A 148 -11.60 8.16 -14.81
CA ALA A 148 -10.46 8.89 -15.38
C ALA A 148 -10.31 8.71 -16.90
N HIS A 149 -10.86 7.65 -17.48
CA HIS A 149 -10.91 7.45 -18.93
C HIS A 149 -12.05 8.25 -19.59
N GLY A 150 -12.98 8.80 -18.79
CA GLY A 150 -14.13 9.57 -19.25
C GLY A 150 -14.10 11.08 -18.95
N ALA A 151 -13.18 11.54 -18.10
CA ALA A 151 -13.07 12.96 -17.74
C ALA A 151 -11.62 13.39 -17.59
N LYS A 152 -11.22 14.39 -18.38
CA LYS A 152 -9.98 15.15 -18.14
C LYS A 152 -9.97 15.67 -16.71
N ALA A 153 -8.82 15.47 -16.04
CA ALA A 153 -8.52 15.79 -14.66
C ALA A 153 -9.31 16.97 -14.07
N SER A 154 -10.21 16.66 -13.16
CA SER A 154 -10.68 17.62 -12.18
C SER A 154 -9.65 17.66 -11.05
N HIS A 155 -9.02 18.80 -10.87
CA HIS A 155 -8.13 19.11 -9.76
C HIS A 155 -8.84 18.71 -8.45
N VAL A 156 -8.23 17.82 -7.68
CA VAL A 156 -8.67 17.55 -6.31
C VAL A 156 -8.30 18.78 -5.50
N GLU A 157 -9.26 19.66 -5.25
CA GLU A 157 -9.10 20.71 -4.25
C GLU A 157 -8.95 20.08 -2.87
N VAL A 158 -7.75 20.22 -2.30
CA VAL A 158 -7.50 19.92 -0.90
C VAL A 158 -8.26 20.97 -0.07
N PRO A 159 -9.19 20.59 0.78
CA PRO A 159 -9.89 21.56 1.62
C PRO A 159 -8.88 22.23 2.55
N LYS A 160 -8.73 23.54 2.38
CA LYS A 160 -7.96 24.37 3.32
C LYS A 160 -8.72 24.40 4.65
N ARG A 161 -8.28 23.58 5.61
CA ARG A 161 -8.70 23.78 7.00
C ARG A 161 -8.04 25.05 7.50
N SER A 162 -8.85 26.05 7.81
CA SER A 162 -8.43 27.23 8.56
C SER A 162 -7.88 26.79 9.91
N ILE A 163 -6.60 26.93 10.08
CA ILE A 163 -5.99 26.82 11.41
C ILE A 163 -6.35 28.12 12.13
N ALA A 164 -7.30 28.06 13.04
CA ALA A 164 -7.51 29.13 13.98
C ALA A 164 -6.33 29.11 14.94
N VAL A 165 -5.42 30.06 14.75
CA VAL A 165 -4.37 30.38 15.73
C VAL A 165 -5.02 31.20 16.81
N SER A 166 -5.18 30.62 17.98
CA SER A 166 -5.47 31.35 19.22
C SER A 166 -4.18 31.63 19.95
#